data_fe733266e64be4b6b8e0c097337f04f4
#
_entry.id   fe733266e64be4b6b8e0c097337f04f4
#
_cell.length_a   1.000
_cell.length_b   1.000
_cell.length_c   1.000
_cell.angle_alpha   90.00
_cell.angle_beta   90.00
_cell.angle_gamma   90.00
#
_symmetry.space_group_name_H-M   'P 1'
#
loop_
_entity.id
_entity.type
_entity.pdbx_description
1 polymer ?
#
loop_
_entity_poly.entity_id
_entity_poly.type
_entity_poly.pdbx_seq_one_letter_code
_entity_poly.pdbx_strand_id
1 'polypeptide(L)'
;RDYYASRGLGDVYKRQLKGRVQNNLSGFLRVLVTALIVFLQVLLIIFLPFLLRQFTVFFYFIVEIISVIAIVTLVNRNQSPSYRLAWISIVLLLPISGFFMYYLWGRSSKKRKYLDRHILRQISYGNQFLLEDKKVTAEYIAKNPVAGRMVKYMSAEKYMFTGGNEVSYYPMGEDVFEDIFADLEKAEKFILIDFFIVAEGAIWDKLHEILLRKIDEGVEVKFMYDDFGAAIRTGKYFKRVLEDEGFEVRVFNPIHKYTGELYMNFRSHQKILIIDGEVGYTGGFNLADEYANLIERFGVWKDTGVRTVSYTHLRAHETRSNL
;
A
#
# COMPACT_ATOMS: atom_id res chain seq x y z
N ARG A 1 -23.57 5.35 -33.61
CA ARG A 1 -22.53 4.81 -32.72
C ARG A 1 -22.32 5.70 -31.49
N ASP A 2 -22.36 7.02 -31.61
CA ASP A 2 -22.10 7.99 -30.50
C ASP A 2 -23.20 8.07 -29.44
N TYR A 3 -24.42 7.63 -29.75
CA TYR A 3 -25.57 7.73 -28.81
C TYR A 3 -25.52 6.68 -27.68
N TYR A 4 -24.87 5.55 -27.88
CA TYR A 4 -24.69 4.53 -26.83
C TYR A 4 -23.52 4.83 -25.90
N ALA A 5 -22.45 5.45 -26.40
CA ALA A 5 -21.30 5.86 -25.61
C ALA A 5 -21.65 6.92 -24.55
N SER A 6 -22.47 7.92 -24.92
CA SER A 6 -22.87 9.00 -24.01
C SER A 6 -23.78 8.55 -22.85
N ARG A 7 -24.63 7.53 -23.06
CA ARG A 7 -25.47 6.96 -21.99
C ARG A 7 -24.67 6.13 -21.00
N GLY A 8 -23.69 5.37 -21.46
CA GLY A 8 -22.80 4.58 -20.59
C GLY A 8 -21.98 5.46 -19.64
N LEU A 9 -21.38 6.54 -20.16
CA LEU A 9 -20.61 7.51 -19.37
C LEU A 9 -21.46 8.23 -18.31
N GLY A 10 -22.68 8.64 -18.63
CA GLY A 10 -23.58 9.29 -17.68
C GLY A 10 -24.01 8.38 -16.53
N ASP A 11 -24.22 7.10 -16.78
CA ASP A 11 -24.60 6.11 -15.76
C ASP A 11 -23.38 5.70 -14.90
N VAL A 12 -22.18 5.58 -15.48
CA VAL A 12 -20.93 5.38 -14.75
C VAL A 12 -20.67 6.56 -13.82
N TYR A 13 -20.79 7.80 -14.30
CA TYR A 13 -20.58 9.00 -13.50
C TYR A 13 -21.60 9.13 -12.33
N LYS A 14 -22.88 8.85 -12.57
CA LYS A 14 -23.90 8.83 -11.51
C LYS A 14 -23.65 7.73 -10.48
N ARG A 15 -23.18 6.55 -10.91
CA ARG A 15 -22.80 5.45 -10.02
C ARG A 15 -21.57 5.78 -9.20
N GLN A 16 -20.57 6.46 -9.79
CA GLN A 16 -19.38 6.96 -9.12
C GLN A 16 -19.71 7.98 -8.02
N LEU A 17 -20.58 8.97 -8.31
CA LEU A 17 -21.05 9.95 -7.33
C LEU A 17 -21.75 9.27 -6.14
N LYS A 18 -22.65 8.32 -6.42
CA LYS A 18 -23.34 7.57 -5.35
C LYS A 18 -22.37 6.73 -4.50
N GLY A 19 -21.31 6.21 -5.11
CA GLY A 19 -20.26 5.48 -4.42
C GLY A 19 -19.39 6.36 -3.53
N ARG A 20 -19.01 7.56 -3.99
CA ARG A 20 -18.27 8.55 -3.18
C ARG A 20 -19.06 8.95 -1.93
N VAL A 21 -20.35 9.22 -2.06
CA VAL A 21 -21.21 9.56 -0.90
C VAL A 21 -21.25 8.40 0.10
N GLN A 22 -21.36 7.17 -0.35
CA GLN A 22 -21.47 6.00 0.53
C GLN A 22 -20.14 5.66 1.23
N ASN A 23 -18.98 5.88 0.58
CA ASN A 23 -17.66 5.71 1.20
C ASN A 23 -17.37 6.81 2.22
N ASN A 24 -17.71 8.06 1.91
CA ASN A 24 -17.60 9.17 2.85
C ASN A 24 -18.49 8.97 4.09
N LEU A 25 -19.70 8.44 3.91
CA LEU A 25 -20.59 8.14 5.01
C LEU A 25 -20.04 7.06 5.95
N SER A 26 -19.37 6.02 5.42
CA SER A 26 -18.73 4.99 6.24
C SER A 26 -17.52 5.51 7.02
N GLY A 27 -16.70 6.38 6.41
CA GLY A 27 -15.60 7.07 7.07
C GLY A 27 -16.07 8.02 8.16
N PHE A 28 -17.08 8.83 7.87
CA PHE A 28 -17.71 9.73 8.82
C PHE A 28 -18.31 8.97 10.01
N LEU A 29 -19.04 7.88 9.78
CA LEU A 29 -19.61 7.05 10.85
C LEU A 29 -18.53 6.50 11.80
N ARG A 30 -17.37 6.12 11.28
CA ARG A 30 -16.24 5.64 12.11
C ARG A 30 -15.67 6.74 13.00
N VAL A 31 -15.45 7.93 12.44
CA VAL A 31 -14.99 9.10 13.20
C VAL A 31 -16.02 9.44 14.28
N LEU A 32 -17.30 9.41 13.95
CA LEU A 32 -18.39 9.70 14.88
C LEU A 32 -18.47 8.66 16.02
N VAL A 33 -18.33 7.37 15.72
CA VAL A 33 -18.28 6.30 16.74
C VAL A 33 -17.06 6.48 17.65
N THR A 34 -15.88 6.78 17.09
CA THR A 34 -14.69 7.04 17.90
C THR A 34 -14.87 8.26 18.80
N ALA A 35 -15.38 9.36 18.25
CA ALA A 35 -15.68 10.56 19.01
C ALA A 35 -16.69 10.31 20.14
N LEU A 36 -17.72 9.51 19.86
CA LEU A 36 -18.71 9.10 20.86
C LEU A 36 -18.09 8.28 21.98
N ILE A 37 -17.22 7.32 21.66
CA ILE A 37 -16.51 6.51 22.69
C ILE A 37 -15.64 7.39 23.58
N VAL A 38 -14.89 8.32 22.99
CA VAL A 38 -14.06 9.29 23.74
C VAL A 38 -14.94 10.20 24.59
N PHE A 39 -16.04 10.71 24.05
CA PHE A 39 -16.99 11.56 24.78
C PHE A 39 -17.61 10.83 25.98
N LEU A 40 -18.05 9.59 25.77
CA LEU A 40 -18.59 8.75 26.85
C LEU A 40 -17.54 8.47 27.93
N GLN A 41 -16.26 8.27 27.55
CA GLN A 41 -15.18 8.13 28.53
C GLN A 41 -14.99 9.40 29.36
N VAL A 42 -15.00 10.57 28.74
CA VAL A 42 -14.86 11.85 29.45
C VAL A 42 -16.03 12.03 30.43
N LEU A 43 -17.26 11.77 29.99
CA LEU A 43 -18.44 11.79 30.86
C LEU A 43 -18.28 10.80 32.04
N LEU A 44 -17.83 9.60 31.77
CA LEU A 44 -17.63 8.58 32.80
C LEU A 44 -16.59 9.02 33.84
N ILE A 45 -15.46 9.58 33.39
CA ILE A 45 -14.42 10.09 34.28
C ILE A 45 -14.95 11.25 35.16
N ILE A 46 -15.80 12.13 34.62
CA ILE A 46 -16.35 13.27 35.35
C ILE A 46 -17.47 12.83 36.30
N PHE A 47 -18.42 12.02 35.83
CA PHE A 47 -19.64 11.72 36.59
C PHE A 47 -19.50 10.53 37.53
N LEU A 48 -18.63 9.55 37.22
CA LEU A 48 -18.47 8.36 38.05
C LEU A 48 -18.01 8.66 39.49
N PRO A 49 -17.10 9.62 39.76
CA PRO A 49 -16.77 10.01 41.12
C PRO A 49 -17.96 10.52 41.92
N PHE A 50 -18.92 11.22 41.29
CA PHE A 50 -20.13 11.69 41.94
C PHE A 50 -21.11 10.56 42.24
N LEU A 51 -21.18 9.55 41.33
CA LEU A 51 -22.08 8.40 41.50
C LEU A 51 -21.55 7.39 42.52
N LEU A 52 -20.24 7.17 42.55
CA LEU A 52 -19.60 6.12 43.34
C LEU A 52 -18.93 6.59 44.63
N ARG A 53 -19.09 7.82 45.04
CA ARG A 53 -18.44 8.52 46.20
C ARG A 53 -17.44 7.67 47.02
N GLN A 54 -17.86 6.53 47.56
CA GLN A 54 -17.05 5.62 48.40
C GLN A 54 -16.10 4.70 47.60
N PHE A 55 -16.39 4.43 46.32
CA PHE A 55 -15.63 3.48 45.48
C PHE A 55 -14.77 4.14 44.43
N THR A 56 -14.72 5.48 44.39
CA THR A 56 -13.99 6.26 43.37
C THR A 56 -12.51 5.87 43.31
N VAL A 57 -11.82 5.80 44.44
CA VAL A 57 -10.40 5.44 44.53
C VAL A 57 -10.17 4.01 44.01
N PHE A 58 -11.06 3.07 44.38
CA PHE A 58 -10.94 1.70 43.91
C PHE A 58 -11.14 1.56 42.42
N PHE A 59 -12.08 2.31 41.84
CA PHE A 59 -12.30 2.36 40.39
C PHE A 59 -11.05 2.87 39.64
N TYR A 60 -10.47 4.00 40.05
CA TYR A 60 -9.27 4.53 39.43
C TYR A 60 -8.08 3.56 39.54
N PHE A 61 -7.94 2.89 40.67
CA PHE A 61 -6.93 1.86 40.87
C PHE A 61 -7.07 0.69 39.89
N ILE A 62 -8.30 0.23 39.63
CA ILE A 62 -8.57 -0.82 38.63
C ILE A 62 -8.19 -0.32 37.22
N VAL A 63 -8.59 0.90 36.87
CA VAL A 63 -8.25 1.49 35.55
C VAL A 63 -6.75 1.58 35.36
N GLU A 64 -6.01 1.97 36.39
CA GLU A 64 -4.56 2.05 36.37
C GLU A 64 -3.90 0.68 36.18
N ILE A 65 -4.36 -0.33 36.91
CA ILE A 65 -3.90 -1.73 36.72
C ILE A 65 -4.12 -2.19 35.29
N ILE A 66 -5.30 -1.96 34.73
CA ILE A 66 -5.62 -2.34 33.34
C ILE A 66 -4.67 -1.63 32.37
N SER A 67 -4.38 -0.34 32.58
CA SER A 67 -3.45 0.45 31.78
C SER A 67 -2.03 -0.10 31.85
N VAL A 68 -1.54 -0.44 33.05
CA VAL A 68 -0.22 -1.06 33.25
C VAL A 68 -0.13 -2.40 32.52
N ILE A 69 -1.14 -3.26 32.65
CA ILE A 69 -1.20 -4.56 31.96
C ILE A 69 -1.19 -4.35 30.43
N ALA A 70 -1.94 -3.38 29.93
CA ALA A 70 -1.97 -3.04 28.51
C ALA A 70 -0.59 -2.57 28.01
N ILE A 71 0.09 -1.71 28.77
CA ILE A 71 1.43 -1.20 28.44
C ILE A 71 2.47 -2.34 28.43
N VAL A 72 2.48 -3.17 29.48
CA VAL A 72 3.39 -4.35 29.53
C VAL A 72 3.14 -5.27 28.34
N THR A 73 1.88 -5.50 27.98
CA THR A 73 1.52 -6.30 26.81
C THR A 73 2.01 -5.68 25.50
N LEU A 74 1.92 -4.35 25.37
CA LEU A 74 2.42 -3.60 24.20
C LEU A 74 3.93 -3.65 24.08
N VAL A 75 4.65 -3.45 25.18
CA VAL A 75 6.13 -3.47 25.22
C VAL A 75 6.66 -4.83 24.79
N ASN A 76 6.02 -5.92 25.24
CA ASN A 76 6.45 -7.29 24.92
C ASN A 76 6.09 -7.76 23.51
N ARG A 77 5.41 -6.93 22.70
CA ARG A 77 5.09 -7.31 21.32
C ARG A 77 6.23 -6.99 20.37
N ASN A 78 6.47 -7.91 19.43
CA ASN A 78 7.44 -7.70 18.35
C ASN A 78 6.83 -6.81 17.25
N GLN A 79 6.83 -5.50 17.49
CA GLN A 79 6.33 -4.45 16.59
C GLN A 79 7.34 -3.31 16.53
N SER A 80 7.25 -2.44 15.51
CA SER A 80 8.16 -1.30 15.41
C SER A 80 8.10 -0.42 16.67
N PRO A 81 9.23 0.13 17.14
CA PRO A 81 9.27 0.98 18.32
C PRO A 81 8.30 2.18 18.25
N SER A 82 8.25 2.85 17.10
CA SER A 82 7.36 4.00 16.87
C SER A 82 5.89 3.62 17.01
N TYR A 83 5.49 2.47 16.50
CA TYR A 83 4.12 1.96 16.63
C TYR A 83 3.76 1.66 18.10
N ARG A 84 4.67 1.03 18.83
CA ARG A 84 4.48 0.75 20.27
C ARG A 84 4.34 2.04 21.07
N LEU A 85 5.24 3.00 20.84
CA LEU A 85 5.20 4.30 21.53
C LEU A 85 3.89 5.04 21.26
N ALA A 86 3.43 5.09 20.01
CA ALA A 86 2.15 5.73 19.68
C ALA A 86 0.97 5.10 20.44
N TRP A 87 0.87 3.77 20.49
CA TRP A 87 -0.21 3.10 21.23
C TRP A 87 -0.08 3.24 22.74
N ILE A 88 1.14 3.20 23.29
CA ILE A 88 1.39 3.46 24.71
C ILE A 88 0.91 4.86 25.09
N SER A 89 1.25 5.87 24.28
CA SER A 89 0.79 7.25 24.50
C SER A 89 -0.75 7.36 24.47
N ILE A 90 -1.40 6.70 23.52
CA ILE A 90 -2.88 6.69 23.44
C ILE A 90 -3.49 6.00 24.66
N VAL A 91 -2.95 4.88 25.12
CA VAL A 91 -3.45 4.15 26.29
C VAL A 91 -3.21 4.95 27.59
N LEU A 92 -2.09 5.68 27.70
CA LEU A 92 -1.81 6.54 28.84
C LEU A 92 -2.75 7.76 28.91
N LEU A 93 -2.99 8.39 27.76
CA LEU A 93 -3.89 9.54 27.68
C LEU A 93 -5.37 9.16 27.85
N LEU A 94 -5.75 8.02 27.32
CA LEU A 94 -7.13 7.52 27.26
C LEU A 94 -7.17 6.07 27.75
N PRO A 95 -7.09 5.80 29.07
CA PRO A 95 -6.87 4.45 29.59
C PRO A 95 -7.91 3.42 29.13
N ILE A 96 -9.18 3.76 29.16
CA ILE A 96 -10.27 2.86 28.79
C ILE A 96 -10.46 2.83 27.28
N SER A 97 -10.72 3.98 26.66
CA SER A 97 -10.98 4.04 25.22
C SER A 97 -9.73 3.72 24.39
N GLY A 98 -8.56 4.14 24.84
CA GLY A 98 -7.28 3.79 24.19
C GLY A 98 -7.00 2.30 24.20
N PHE A 99 -7.32 1.61 25.30
CA PHE A 99 -7.25 0.14 25.35
C PHE A 99 -8.23 -0.52 24.36
N PHE A 100 -9.48 -0.06 24.30
CA PHE A 100 -10.46 -0.57 23.32
C PHE A 100 -10.04 -0.25 21.89
N MET A 101 -9.54 0.98 21.62
CA MET A 101 -9.01 1.35 20.31
C MET A 101 -7.83 0.46 19.91
N TYR A 102 -6.91 0.20 20.83
CA TYR A 102 -5.80 -0.71 20.57
C TYR A 102 -6.29 -2.14 20.31
N TYR A 103 -7.24 -2.63 21.08
CA TYR A 103 -7.80 -3.96 20.91
C TYR A 103 -8.50 -4.14 19.56
N LEU A 104 -9.26 -3.13 19.11
CA LEU A 104 -10.01 -3.15 17.86
C LEU A 104 -9.11 -2.87 16.64
N TRP A 105 -8.16 -1.95 16.75
CA TRP A 105 -7.42 -1.44 15.60
C TRP A 105 -5.91 -1.67 15.66
N GLY A 106 -5.33 -1.73 16.84
CA GLY A 106 -3.89 -1.92 17.02
C GLY A 106 -3.44 -3.37 17.13
N ARG A 107 -4.35 -4.29 17.44
CA ARG A 107 -4.01 -5.69 17.62
C ARG A 107 -4.00 -6.45 16.30
N SER A 108 -2.86 -7.11 15.98
CA SER A 108 -2.84 -8.03 14.84
C SER A 108 -3.66 -9.29 15.14
N SER A 109 -4.63 -9.61 14.29
CA SER A 109 -5.57 -10.70 14.51
C SER A 109 -5.00 -12.09 14.16
N LYS A 110 -5.77 -13.13 14.51
CA LYS A 110 -5.45 -14.53 14.14
C LYS A 110 -5.40 -14.78 12.63
N LYS A 111 -6.09 -13.95 11.82
CA LYS A 111 -6.03 -13.99 10.35
C LYS A 111 -4.62 -13.69 9.82
N ARG A 112 -3.85 -12.87 10.53
CA ARG A 112 -2.46 -12.60 10.19
C ARG A 112 -1.61 -13.88 10.14
N LYS A 113 -1.81 -14.83 11.06
CA LYS A 113 -1.06 -16.10 11.04
C LYS A 113 -1.34 -16.97 9.81
N TYR A 114 -2.54 -16.90 9.27
CA TYR A 114 -2.87 -17.58 8.01
C TYR A 114 -2.25 -16.85 6.83
N LEU A 115 -2.39 -15.54 6.78
CA LEU A 115 -1.80 -14.67 5.75
C LEU A 115 -0.27 -14.78 5.79
N ASP A 116 0.36 -14.69 6.96
CA ASP A 116 1.81 -14.83 7.13
C ASP A 116 2.31 -16.19 6.59
N ARG A 117 1.58 -17.29 6.80
CA ARG A 117 1.94 -18.62 6.26
C ARG A 117 1.79 -18.68 4.74
N HIS A 118 0.77 -18.06 4.19
CA HIS A 118 0.57 -18.00 2.74
C HIS A 118 1.67 -17.16 2.08
N ILE A 119 1.95 -15.99 2.62
CA ILE A 119 3.04 -15.10 2.19
C ILE A 119 4.38 -15.82 2.24
N LEU A 120 4.70 -16.50 3.36
CA LEU A 120 5.95 -17.23 3.52
C LEU A 120 6.10 -18.37 2.48
N ARG A 121 5.00 -19.05 2.12
CA ARG A 121 5.03 -20.06 1.06
C ARG A 121 5.31 -19.43 -0.30
N GLN A 122 4.69 -18.30 -0.62
CA GLN A 122 4.91 -17.60 -1.88
C GLN A 122 6.33 -17.01 -1.96
N ILE A 123 6.83 -16.42 -0.87
CA ILE A 123 8.22 -15.97 -0.78
C ILE A 123 9.18 -17.15 -0.97
N SER A 124 8.91 -18.28 -0.32
CA SER A 124 9.74 -19.49 -0.47
C SER A 124 9.71 -20.02 -1.91
N TYR A 125 8.54 -20.01 -2.55
CA TYR A 125 8.43 -20.37 -3.96
C TYR A 125 9.16 -19.36 -4.87
N GLY A 126 8.96 -18.06 -4.64
CA GLY A 126 9.65 -17.01 -5.41
C GLY A 126 11.17 -17.05 -5.26
N ASN A 127 11.68 -17.40 -4.07
CA ASN A 127 13.11 -17.50 -3.84
C ASN A 127 13.81 -18.57 -4.70
N GLN A 128 13.07 -19.52 -5.27
CA GLN A 128 13.64 -20.55 -6.18
C GLN A 128 14.01 -19.95 -7.54
N PHE A 129 13.44 -18.82 -7.89
CA PHE A 129 13.67 -18.14 -9.17
C PHE A 129 14.63 -16.95 -9.05
N LEU A 130 15.14 -16.68 -7.83
CA LEU A 130 16.15 -15.64 -7.64
C LEU A 130 17.48 -16.10 -8.23
N LEU A 131 17.96 -15.31 -9.19
CA LEU A 131 19.25 -15.53 -9.83
C LEU A 131 20.27 -14.60 -9.19
N GLU A 132 21.32 -15.20 -8.61
CA GLU A 132 22.48 -14.44 -8.14
C GLU A 132 23.65 -14.64 -9.12
N ASP A 133 24.22 -13.56 -9.60
CA ASP A 133 25.47 -13.61 -10.32
C ASP A 133 26.64 -13.62 -9.33
N LYS A 134 27.02 -14.82 -8.91
CA LYS A 134 28.10 -15.02 -7.92
C LYS A 134 29.43 -14.44 -8.35
N LYS A 135 29.73 -14.42 -9.67
CA LYS A 135 30.97 -13.87 -10.21
C LYS A 135 30.97 -12.36 -10.08
N VAL A 136 29.91 -11.68 -10.53
CA VAL A 136 29.73 -10.23 -10.40
C VAL A 136 29.72 -9.82 -8.94
N THR A 137 29.02 -10.55 -8.09
CA THR A 137 29.00 -10.32 -6.63
C THR A 137 30.39 -10.37 -6.02
N ALA A 138 31.17 -11.41 -6.35
CA ALA A 138 32.54 -11.58 -5.84
C ALA A 138 33.49 -10.50 -6.34
N GLU A 139 33.44 -10.16 -7.62
CA GLU A 139 34.23 -9.08 -8.20
C GLU A 139 33.91 -7.71 -7.58
N TYR A 140 32.62 -7.42 -7.37
CA TYR A 140 32.20 -6.17 -6.73
C TYR A 140 32.68 -6.07 -5.28
N ILE A 141 32.58 -7.17 -4.50
CA ILE A 141 33.06 -7.22 -3.12
C ILE A 141 34.57 -7.03 -3.05
N ALA A 142 35.31 -7.62 -3.98
CA ALA A 142 36.76 -7.48 -4.04
C ALA A 142 37.20 -6.04 -4.31
N LYS A 143 36.49 -5.36 -5.22
CA LYS A 143 36.75 -3.94 -5.58
C LYS A 143 36.30 -2.94 -4.51
N ASN A 144 35.27 -3.30 -3.73
CA ASN A 144 34.61 -2.41 -2.77
C ASN A 144 34.43 -3.07 -1.39
N PRO A 145 35.49 -3.24 -0.59
CA PRO A 145 35.44 -4.00 0.68
C PRO A 145 34.42 -3.45 1.69
N VAL A 146 34.20 -2.13 1.72
CA VAL A 146 33.22 -1.50 2.62
C VAL A 146 31.79 -1.83 2.19
N ALA A 147 31.47 -1.64 0.92
CA ALA A 147 30.18 -1.99 0.36
C ALA A 147 29.95 -3.51 0.33
N GLY A 148 31.02 -4.30 0.25
CA GLY A 148 30.96 -5.76 0.25
C GLY A 148 30.28 -6.35 1.48
N ARG A 149 30.38 -5.70 2.66
CA ARG A 149 29.64 -6.13 3.86
C ARG A 149 28.13 -5.95 3.68
N MET A 150 27.71 -4.86 3.06
CA MET A 150 26.31 -4.58 2.76
C MET A 150 25.76 -5.55 1.72
N VAL A 151 26.53 -5.82 0.66
CA VAL A 151 26.16 -6.79 -0.38
C VAL A 151 25.97 -8.19 0.22
N LYS A 152 26.90 -8.65 1.07
CA LYS A 152 26.78 -9.94 1.76
C LYS A 152 25.52 -10.01 2.64
N TYR A 153 25.21 -8.95 3.37
CA TYR A 153 23.99 -8.88 4.18
C TYR A 153 22.73 -8.94 3.28
N MET A 154 22.70 -8.15 2.21
CA MET A 154 21.57 -8.14 1.29
C MET A 154 21.37 -9.50 0.62
N SER A 155 22.44 -10.17 0.18
CA SER A 155 22.35 -11.52 -0.40
C SER A 155 21.82 -12.54 0.62
N ALA A 156 22.21 -12.44 1.90
CA ALA A 156 21.67 -13.29 2.96
C ALA A 156 20.15 -13.07 3.16
N GLU A 157 19.68 -11.83 3.01
CA GLU A 157 18.26 -11.47 3.06
C GLU A 157 17.52 -11.69 1.72
N LYS A 158 18.13 -12.42 0.76
CA LYS A 158 17.55 -12.73 -0.56
C LYS A 158 17.38 -11.53 -1.51
N TYR A 159 18.13 -10.47 -1.29
CA TYR A 159 18.29 -9.40 -2.29
C TYR A 159 19.49 -9.74 -3.16
N MET A 160 19.23 -10.35 -4.32
CA MET A 160 20.27 -10.85 -5.20
C MET A 160 20.97 -9.75 -5.98
N PHE A 161 22.28 -9.93 -6.17
CA PHE A 161 23.10 -9.03 -6.96
C PHE A 161 23.24 -9.60 -8.38
N THR A 162 22.86 -8.79 -9.37
CA THR A 162 22.97 -9.19 -10.79
C THR A 162 23.80 -8.18 -11.54
N GLY A 163 24.55 -8.65 -12.55
CA GLY A 163 25.33 -7.80 -13.45
C GLY A 163 24.64 -7.56 -14.78
N GLY A 164 25.23 -6.68 -15.60
CA GLY A 164 24.74 -6.40 -16.94
C GLY A 164 23.45 -5.59 -16.99
N ASN A 165 23.11 -4.90 -15.90
CA ASN A 165 21.92 -4.03 -15.85
C ASN A 165 22.28 -2.62 -16.29
N GLU A 166 21.41 -2.01 -17.08
CA GLU A 166 21.44 -0.58 -17.36
C GLU A 166 20.50 0.12 -16.36
N VAL A 167 20.97 1.19 -15.73
CA VAL A 167 20.19 1.93 -14.72
C VAL A 167 20.14 3.40 -15.10
N SER A 168 18.94 3.93 -15.27
CA SER A 168 18.66 5.35 -15.45
C SER A 168 18.02 5.93 -14.20
N TYR A 169 18.49 7.09 -13.75
CA TYR A 169 17.94 7.81 -12.61
C TYR A 169 17.24 9.08 -13.07
N TYR A 170 16.04 9.30 -12.58
CA TYR A 170 15.23 10.48 -12.85
C TYR A 170 15.10 11.32 -11.59
N PRO A 171 15.54 12.59 -11.62
CA PRO A 171 15.47 13.47 -10.46
C PRO A 171 14.05 13.98 -10.18
N MET A 172 13.16 13.93 -11.18
CA MET A 172 11.78 14.40 -11.10
C MET A 172 10.79 13.36 -11.66
N GLY A 173 9.56 13.38 -11.16
CA GLY A 173 8.55 12.43 -11.58
C GLY A 173 8.08 12.61 -13.02
N GLU A 174 8.02 13.85 -13.52
CA GLU A 174 7.64 14.14 -14.90
C GLU A 174 8.54 13.45 -15.93
N ASP A 175 9.85 13.39 -15.65
CA ASP A 175 10.83 12.78 -16.55
C ASP A 175 10.64 11.25 -16.69
N VAL A 176 10.10 10.62 -15.65
CA VAL A 176 9.89 9.15 -15.61
C VAL A 176 8.75 8.72 -16.53
N PHE A 177 7.66 9.51 -16.59
CA PHE A 177 6.45 9.11 -17.29
C PHE A 177 6.62 9.04 -18.81
N GLU A 178 7.47 9.88 -19.38
CA GLU A 178 7.76 9.85 -20.83
C GLU A 178 8.37 8.50 -21.22
N ASP A 179 9.37 8.05 -20.46
CA ASP A 179 10.03 6.76 -20.71
C ASP A 179 9.12 5.57 -20.38
N ILE A 180 8.29 5.67 -19.33
CA ILE A 180 7.27 4.66 -19.01
C ILE A 180 6.34 4.45 -20.21
N PHE A 181 5.79 5.53 -20.77
CA PHE A 181 4.88 5.41 -21.91
C PHE A 181 5.59 4.84 -23.14
N ALA A 182 6.82 5.27 -23.40
CA ALA A 182 7.60 4.78 -24.54
C ALA A 182 7.97 3.29 -24.42
N ASP A 183 8.23 2.80 -23.20
CA ASP A 183 8.55 1.39 -22.98
C ASP A 183 7.30 0.51 -22.94
N LEU A 184 6.17 1.01 -22.45
CA LEU A 184 4.89 0.30 -22.48
C LEU A 184 4.44 0.01 -23.92
N GLU A 185 4.67 0.93 -24.86
CA GLU A 185 4.38 0.73 -26.28
C GLU A 185 5.16 -0.47 -26.90
N LYS A 186 6.31 -0.83 -26.30
CA LYS A 186 7.17 -1.94 -26.77
C LYS A 186 6.82 -3.28 -26.11
N ALA A 187 5.90 -3.31 -25.16
CA ALA A 187 5.52 -4.55 -24.47
C ALA A 187 4.97 -5.60 -25.44
N GLU A 188 5.47 -6.83 -25.31
CA GLU A 188 5.10 -7.95 -26.19
C GLU A 188 4.46 -9.13 -25.44
N LYS A 189 4.75 -9.31 -24.13
CA LYS A 189 4.35 -10.51 -23.37
C LYS A 189 3.43 -10.16 -22.22
N PHE A 190 3.93 -9.36 -21.26
CA PHE A 190 3.17 -8.99 -20.06
C PHE A 190 3.62 -7.66 -19.45
N ILE A 191 2.69 -7.02 -18.76
CA ILE A 191 2.91 -5.81 -17.96
C ILE A 191 2.40 -6.06 -16.53
N LEU A 192 3.28 -5.82 -15.53
CA LEU A 192 2.93 -5.91 -14.11
C LEU A 192 3.00 -4.53 -13.48
N ILE A 193 1.93 -4.12 -12.81
CA ILE A 193 1.77 -2.80 -12.21
C ILE A 193 1.36 -2.97 -10.75
N ASP A 194 2.14 -2.40 -9.81
CA ASP A 194 1.79 -2.31 -8.38
C ASP A 194 2.05 -0.89 -7.88
N PHE A 195 0.97 -0.15 -7.59
CA PHE A 195 1.05 1.22 -7.11
C PHE A 195 0.18 1.46 -5.89
N PHE A 196 0.68 2.30 -4.97
CA PHE A 196 -0.09 2.70 -3.80
C PHE A 196 -1.23 3.64 -4.16
N ILE A 197 -0.94 4.73 -4.90
CA ILE A 197 -1.95 5.69 -5.36
C ILE A 197 -2.15 5.54 -6.86
N VAL A 198 -3.42 5.43 -7.22
CA VAL A 198 -3.91 5.59 -8.59
C VAL A 198 -5.00 6.65 -8.55
N ALA A 199 -4.93 7.63 -9.43
CA ALA A 199 -5.91 8.70 -9.53
C ALA A 199 -6.31 8.92 -11.00
N GLU A 200 -7.61 9.13 -11.23
CA GLU A 200 -8.11 9.58 -12.52
C GLU A 200 -7.48 10.95 -12.86
N GLY A 201 -6.96 11.11 -14.06
CA GLY A 201 -6.26 12.31 -14.54
C GLY A 201 -5.44 12.00 -15.80
N ALA A 202 -4.69 12.98 -16.30
CA ALA A 202 -3.98 12.89 -17.57
C ALA A 202 -2.94 11.75 -17.62
N ILE A 203 -2.22 11.52 -16.51
CA ILE A 203 -1.26 10.40 -16.40
C ILE A 203 -1.99 9.06 -16.51
N TRP A 204 -3.09 8.90 -15.75
CA TRP A 204 -3.88 7.68 -15.80
C TRP A 204 -4.52 7.46 -17.18
N ASP A 205 -5.12 8.48 -17.76
CA ASP A 205 -5.83 8.37 -19.05
C ASP A 205 -4.86 7.92 -20.15
N LYS A 206 -3.66 8.51 -20.22
CA LYS A 206 -2.63 8.10 -21.18
C LYS A 206 -2.12 6.69 -20.94
N LEU A 207 -1.84 6.34 -19.68
CA LEU A 207 -1.44 4.98 -19.28
C LEU A 207 -2.51 3.96 -19.68
N HIS A 208 -3.75 4.22 -19.31
CA HIS A 208 -4.89 3.34 -19.56
C HIS A 208 -5.13 3.11 -21.05
N GLU A 209 -5.03 4.17 -21.88
CA GLU A 209 -5.14 4.05 -23.33
C GLU A 209 -4.07 3.11 -23.91
N ILE A 210 -2.81 3.24 -23.47
CA ILE A 210 -1.73 2.36 -23.92
C ILE A 210 -2.00 0.92 -23.47
N LEU A 211 -2.38 0.72 -22.21
CA LEU A 211 -2.63 -0.62 -21.67
C LEU A 211 -3.80 -1.32 -22.37
N LEU A 212 -4.86 -0.61 -22.74
CA LEU A 212 -5.97 -1.16 -23.52
C LEU A 212 -5.51 -1.65 -24.90
N ARG A 213 -4.71 -0.83 -25.61
CA ARG A 213 -4.15 -1.28 -26.91
C ARG A 213 -3.29 -2.52 -26.74
N LYS A 214 -2.48 -2.60 -25.67
CA LYS A 214 -1.63 -3.76 -25.38
C LYS A 214 -2.44 -5.01 -25.06
N ILE A 215 -3.54 -4.88 -24.34
CA ILE A 215 -4.49 -5.99 -24.10
C ILE A 215 -5.10 -6.47 -25.43
N ASP A 216 -5.50 -5.56 -26.31
CA ASP A 216 -6.03 -5.90 -27.64
C ASP A 216 -4.97 -6.60 -28.52
N GLU A 217 -3.67 -6.28 -28.33
CA GLU A 217 -2.53 -6.95 -28.96
C GLU A 217 -2.20 -8.32 -28.33
N GLY A 218 -2.87 -8.70 -27.24
CA GLY A 218 -2.67 -9.98 -26.55
C GLY A 218 -1.64 -9.95 -25.41
N VAL A 219 -1.19 -8.77 -25.00
CA VAL A 219 -0.29 -8.61 -23.83
C VAL A 219 -1.07 -8.80 -22.54
N GLU A 220 -0.55 -9.63 -21.64
CA GLU A 220 -1.15 -9.85 -20.31
C GLU A 220 -0.89 -8.66 -19.38
N VAL A 221 -1.94 -7.98 -18.90
CA VAL A 221 -1.80 -6.85 -17.98
C VAL A 221 -2.32 -7.22 -16.61
N LYS A 222 -1.40 -7.28 -15.62
CA LYS A 222 -1.71 -7.49 -14.20
C LYS A 222 -1.57 -6.19 -13.44
N PHE A 223 -2.66 -5.77 -12.82
CA PHE A 223 -2.75 -4.49 -12.14
C PHE A 223 -3.10 -4.65 -10.67
N MET A 224 -2.21 -4.22 -9.78
CA MET A 224 -2.44 -4.19 -8.34
C MET A 224 -2.39 -2.76 -7.82
N TYR A 225 -3.30 -2.41 -6.93
CA TYR A 225 -3.27 -1.12 -6.23
C TYR A 225 -3.76 -1.26 -4.80
N ASP A 226 -3.32 -0.33 -3.93
CA ASP A 226 -3.79 -0.27 -2.54
C ASP A 226 -5.15 0.43 -2.46
N ASP A 227 -6.12 -0.21 -1.80
CA ASP A 227 -7.47 0.33 -1.68
C ASP A 227 -7.53 1.68 -0.93
N PHE A 228 -6.64 1.90 0.03
CA PHE A 228 -6.59 3.16 0.77
C PHE A 228 -6.03 4.30 -0.07
N GLY A 229 -4.97 4.04 -0.83
CA GLY A 229 -4.35 5.02 -1.72
C GLY A 229 -5.27 5.45 -2.87
N ALA A 230 -6.09 4.53 -3.37
CA ALA A 230 -7.01 4.75 -4.49
C ALA A 230 -8.44 5.15 -4.05
N ALA A 231 -8.86 4.88 -2.82
CA ALA A 231 -10.26 4.89 -2.36
C ALA A 231 -11.04 6.19 -2.60
N ILE A 232 -10.38 7.34 -2.57
CA ILE A 232 -11.01 8.66 -2.80
C ILE A 232 -10.63 9.28 -4.13
N ARG A 233 -9.81 8.59 -4.93
CA ARG A 233 -9.22 9.07 -6.18
C ARG A 233 -9.71 8.33 -7.42
N THR A 234 -10.25 7.13 -7.23
CA THR A 234 -10.84 6.30 -8.29
C THR A 234 -12.32 6.08 -8.03
N GLY A 235 -13.06 5.77 -9.08
CA GLY A 235 -14.48 5.46 -8.97
C GLY A 235 -14.73 4.17 -8.18
N LYS A 236 -15.92 4.07 -7.57
CA LYS A 236 -16.33 2.88 -6.77
C LYS A 236 -16.22 1.56 -7.52
N TYR A 237 -16.38 1.59 -8.83
CA TYR A 237 -16.38 0.41 -9.69
C TYR A 237 -15.07 0.27 -10.49
N PHE A 238 -14.05 1.04 -10.14
CA PHE A 238 -12.77 1.08 -10.85
C PHE A 238 -12.21 -0.30 -11.12
N LYS A 239 -12.13 -1.15 -10.10
CA LYS A 239 -11.70 -2.55 -10.26
C LYS A 239 -12.51 -3.30 -11.32
N ARG A 240 -13.85 -3.19 -11.24
CA ARG A 240 -14.74 -3.93 -12.15
C ARG A 240 -14.63 -3.44 -13.59
N VAL A 241 -14.50 -2.13 -13.77
CA VAL A 241 -14.31 -1.54 -15.10
C VAL A 241 -13.06 -2.11 -15.74
N LEU A 242 -11.94 -2.11 -15.03
CA LEU A 242 -10.69 -2.67 -15.53
C LEU A 242 -10.79 -4.18 -15.80
N GLU A 243 -11.47 -4.95 -14.94
CA GLU A 243 -11.69 -6.39 -15.18
C GLU A 243 -12.56 -6.64 -16.41
N ASP A 244 -13.61 -5.82 -16.64
CA ASP A 244 -14.47 -5.89 -17.82
C ASP A 244 -13.70 -5.48 -19.11
N GLU A 245 -12.62 -4.70 -18.99
CA GLU A 245 -11.70 -4.28 -20.06
C GLU A 245 -10.54 -5.26 -20.31
N GLY A 246 -10.46 -6.37 -19.57
CA GLY A 246 -9.48 -7.42 -19.79
C GLY A 246 -8.25 -7.40 -18.90
N PHE A 247 -8.18 -6.48 -17.91
CA PHE A 247 -7.09 -6.48 -16.93
C PHE A 247 -7.25 -7.60 -15.89
N GLU A 248 -6.15 -8.21 -15.46
CA GLU A 248 -6.15 -8.99 -14.22
C GLU A 248 -5.91 -8.07 -13.02
N VAL A 249 -6.98 -7.73 -12.28
CA VAL A 249 -6.91 -6.73 -11.20
C VAL A 249 -6.89 -7.38 -9.82
N ARG A 250 -5.96 -6.92 -8.98
CA ARG A 250 -5.92 -7.23 -7.54
C ARG A 250 -5.95 -5.94 -6.72
N VAL A 251 -6.78 -5.91 -5.68
CA VAL A 251 -6.85 -4.79 -4.74
C VAL A 251 -6.19 -5.21 -3.45
N PHE A 252 -5.12 -4.51 -3.08
CA PHE A 252 -4.43 -4.78 -1.83
C PHE A 252 -5.22 -4.24 -0.64
N ASN A 253 -5.46 -5.10 0.35
CA ASN A 253 -6.11 -4.81 1.62
C ASN A 253 -7.40 -3.95 1.51
N PRO A 254 -8.48 -4.47 0.89
CA PRO A 254 -9.72 -3.74 0.65
C PRO A 254 -10.37 -3.25 1.96
N ILE A 255 -10.63 -1.94 2.07
CA ILE A 255 -11.16 -1.31 3.30
C ILE A 255 -12.57 -1.79 3.62
N HIS A 256 -13.40 -2.04 2.61
CA HIS A 256 -14.81 -2.41 2.78
C HIS A 256 -15.04 -3.87 3.20
N LYS A 257 -14.06 -4.75 3.00
CA LYS A 257 -14.15 -6.18 3.36
C LYS A 257 -13.98 -6.46 4.85
N TYR A 258 -13.41 -5.52 5.61
CA TYR A 258 -12.96 -5.74 6.98
C TYR A 258 -13.54 -4.71 7.94
N THR A 259 -14.87 -4.63 8.01
CA THR A 259 -15.58 -3.69 8.90
C THR A 259 -15.29 -3.91 10.38
N GLY A 260 -14.83 -5.10 10.79
CA GLY A 260 -14.47 -5.45 12.18
C GLY A 260 -12.97 -5.35 12.51
N GLU A 261 -12.08 -5.26 11.50
CA GLU A 261 -10.64 -5.27 11.71
C GLU A 261 -9.98 -4.27 10.74
N LEU A 262 -9.81 -3.02 11.18
CA LEU A 262 -9.16 -1.97 10.40
C LEU A 262 -7.64 -2.17 10.41
N TYR A 263 -7.10 -2.89 9.45
CA TYR A 263 -5.65 -2.91 9.18
C TYR A 263 -5.21 -1.63 8.47
N MET A 264 -5.44 -0.48 9.10
CA MET A 264 -5.10 0.83 8.53
C MET A 264 -3.62 0.96 8.16
N ASN A 265 -2.75 0.31 8.94
CA ASN A 265 -1.31 0.40 8.79
C ASN A 265 -0.70 -0.69 7.88
N PHE A 266 -1.49 -1.66 7.44
CA PHE A 266 -1.03 -2.71 6.54
C PHE A 266 -1.36 -2.32 5.10
N ARG A 267 -0.45 -1.58 4.45
CA ARG A 267 -0.62 -1.02 3.11
C ARG A 267 0.54 -1.40 2.19
N SER A 268 0.26 -1.60 0.89
CA SER A 268 1.29 -1.69 -0.13
C SER A 268 1.69 -0.27 -0.52
N HIS A 269 2.86 0.18 -0.06
CA HIS A 269 3.38 1.50 -0.45
C HIS A 269 4.39 1.39 -1.61
N GLN A 270 4.32 0.30 -2.37
CA GLN A 270 5.20 0.04 -3.50
C GLN A 270 4.77 0.86 -4.72
N LYS A 271 5.71 1.15 -5.60
CA LYS A 271 5.54 1.71 -6.93
C LYS A 271 6.46 0.91 -7.84
N ILE A 272 5.86 -0.03 -8.54
CA ILE A 272 6.59 -1.00 -9.36
C ILE A 272 5.84 -1.13 -10.69
N LEU A 273 6.58 -0.99 -11.78
CA LEU A 273 6.13 -1.33 -13.11
C LEU A 273 7.17 -2.24 -13.73
N ILE A 274 6.75 -3.38 -14.29
CA ILE A 274 7.62 -4.33 -14.96
C ILE A 274 7.03 -4.62 -16.33
N ILE A 275 7.85 -4.56 -17.35
CA ILE A 275 7.49 -4.83 -18.75
C ILE A 275 8.32 -6.01 -19.22
N ASP A 276 7.66 -7.09 -19.63
CA ASP A 276 8.23 -8.31 -20.18
C ASP A 276 9.29 -9.02 -19.30
N GLY A 277 9.44 -8.57 -18.03
CA GLY A 277 10.50 -9.01 -17.13
C GLY A 277 11.89 -8.46 -17.48
N GLU A 278 11.98 -7.53 -18.43
CA GLU A 278 13.23 -6.94 -18.94
C GLU A 278 13.41 -5.50 -18.47
N VAL A 279 12.34 -4.71 -18.48
CA VAL A 279 12.35 -3.31 -18.04
C VAL A 279 11.57 -3.18 -16.75
N GLY A 280 12.15 -2.49 -15.75
CA GLY A 280 11.51 -2.22 -14.49
C GLY A 280 11.63 -0.78 -14.05
N TYR A 281 10.56 -0.25 -13.49
CA TYR A 281 10.49 1.08 -12.91
C TYR A 281 10.12 1.00 -11.44
N THR A 282 10.78 1.82 -10.63
CA THR A 282 10.42 2.04 -9.23
C THR A 282 10.80 3.46 -8.80
N GLY A 283 10.21 3.93 -7.70
CA GLY A 283 10.52 5.28 -7.21
C GLY A 283 9.57 5.76 -6.13
N GLY A 284 9.51 7.08 -5.95
CA GLY A 284 8.57 7.76 -5.07
C GLY A 284 7.24 8.10 -5.75
N PHE A 285 7.24 8.23 -7.07
CA PHE A 285 6.08 8.64 -7.87
C PHE A 285 4.92 7.64 -7.83
N ASN A 286 3.69 8.14 -7.89
CA ASN A 286 2.48 7.33 -8.06
C ASN A 286 1.78 7.68 -9.39
N LEU A 287 0.75 6.93 -9.76
CA LEU A 287 -0.05 7.17 -10.97
C LEU A 287 -1.08 8.26 -10.72
N ALA A 288 -0.61 9.50 -10.63
CA ALA A 288 -1.47 10.69 -10.46
C ALA A 288 -0.74 11.95 -10.94
N ASP A 289 -1.51 12.92 -11.41
CA ASP A 289 -1.03 14.12 -12.09
C ASP A 289 -0.09 15.01 -11.25
N GLU A 290 -0.29 15.04 -9.91
CA GLU A 290 0.59 15.79 -9.02
C GLU A 290 2.03 15.25 -9.00
N TYR A 291 2.24 13.95 -9.25
CA TYR A 291 3.59 13.36 -9.28
C TYR A 291 4.35 13.66 -10.58
N ALA A 292 3.64 14.09 -11.61
CA ALA A 292 4.20 14.59 -12.86
C ALA A 292 4.16 16.13 -12.95
N ASN A 293 3.85 16.83 -11.86
CA ASN A 293 3.70 18.27 -11.80
C ASN A 293 2.71 18.86 -12.84
N LEU A 294 1.77 18.05 -13.34
CA LEU A 294 0.69 18.51 -14.22
C LEU A 294 -0.37 19.34 -13.47
N ILE A 295 -0.48 19.11 -12.16
CA ILE A 295 -1.31 19.90 -11.26
C ILE A 295 -0.52 20.27 -10.01
N GLU A 296 -0.65 21.51 -9.57
CA GLU A 296 -0.02 22.00 -8.34
C GLU A 296 -0.96 21.77 -7.15
N ARG A 297 -0.77 20.65 -6.44
CA ARG A 297 -1.60 20.30 -5.29
C ARG A 297 -1.02 20.79 -3.97
N PHE A 298 0.31 20.74 -3.80
CA PHE A 298 1.05 21.11 -2.58
C PHE A 298 2.36 21.85 -2.92
N GLY A 299 2.41 22.59 -4.03
CA GLY A 299 3.62 23.13 -4.62
C GLY A 299 4.28 22.17 -5.61
N VAL A 300 5.50 22.47 -6.01
CA VAL A 300 6.28 21.58 -6.89
C VAL A 300 6.59 20.29 -6.18
N TRP A 301 6.15 19.19 -6.77
CA TRP A 301 6.33 17.86 -6.20
C TRP A 301 7.63 17.25 -6.72
N LYS A 302 8.51 16.90 -5.79
CA LYS A 302 9.77 16.23 -6.14
C LYS A 302 9.73 14.78 -5.73
N ASP A 303 9.50 13.89 -6.70
CA ASP A 303 9.70 12.46 -6.56
C ASP A 303 10.75 11.97 -7.55
N THR A 304 11.52 10.99 -7.13
CA THR A 304 12.58 10.42 -7.95
C THR A 304 12.14 9.08 -8.53
N GLY A 305 12.68 8.75 -9.70
CA GLY A 305 12.44 7.47 -10.35
C GLY A 305 13.74 6.76 -10.72
N VAL A 306 13.65 5.46 -10.85
CA VAL A 306 14.71 4.61 -11.38
C VAL A 306 14.10 3.68 -12.42
N ARG A 307 14.72 3.63 -13.59
CA ARG A 307 14.48 2.64 -14.62
C ARG A 307 15.64 1.66 -14.63
N THR A 308 15.35 0.39 -14.69
CA THR A 308 16.35 -0.66 -14.86
C THR A 308 16.03 -1.48 -16.10
N VAL A 309 17.01 -1.73 -16.94
CA VAL A 309 16.93 -2.72 -18.00
C VAL A 309 17.84 -3.88 -17.61
N SER A 310 17.26 -5.07 -17.52
CA SER A 310 17.97 -6.26 -17.11
C SER A 310 17.82 -7.35 -18.15
N TYR A 311 18.92 -7.78 -18.74
CA TYR A 311 18.95 -8.91 -19.66
C TYR A 311 18.84 -10.28 -18.96
N THR A 312 18.80 -10.29 -17.60
CA THR A 312 18.76 -11.50 -16.78
C THR A 312 17.42 -11.69 -16.05
N HIS A 313 16.34 -11.11 -16.55
CA HIS A 313 14.95 -11.22 -16.06
C HIS A 313 14.67 -10.68 -14.65
N LEU A 314 13.83 -9.65 -14.55
CA LEU A 314 13.27 -9.09 -13.32
C LEU A 314 12.18 -9.99 -12.68
N ARG A 315 12.28 -11.32 -12.88
CA ARG A 315 11.26 -12.30 -12.44
C ARG A 315 10.98 -12.32 -10.94
N ALA A 316 11.89 -11.82 -10.12
CA ALA A 316 11.74 -11.83 -8.65
C ALA A 316 10.56 -10.98 -8.14
N HIS A 317 10.04 -10.04 -8.94
CA HIS A 317 8.92 -9.20 -8.57
C HIS A 317 7.55 -9.78 -8.92
N GLU A 318 7.45 -10.71 -9.87
CA GLU A 318 6.20 -11.39 -10.24
C GLU A 318 5.55 -12.12 -9.06
N THR A 319 6.35 -12.68 -8.17
CA THR A 319 5.87 -13.42 -7.01
C THR A 319 5.27 -12.55 -5.92
N ARG A 320 5.59 -11.26 -5.87
CA ARG A 320 4.99 -10.31 -4.92
C ARG A 320 3.66 -9.75 -5.41
N SER A 321 3.44 -9.67 -6.73
CA SER A 321 2.17 -9.21 -7.29
C SER A 321 1.05 -10.24 -7.23
N ASN A 322 1.37 -11.52 -6.99
CA ASN A 322 0.39 -12.59 -6.81
C ASN A 322 -0.14 -12.73 -5.35
N LEU A 323 0.24 -11.81 -4.46
CA LEU A 323 -0.23 -11.70 -3.08
C LEU A 323 -1.49 -10.85 -2.96
#